data_74b155d7107938f5aa849db280b8c653
#
_entry.id   74b155d7107938f5aa849db280b8c653
#
_cell.length_a   1.000
_cell.length_b   1.000
_cell.length_c   1.000
_cell.angle_alpha   90.00
_cell.angle_beta   90.00
_cell.angle_gamma   90.00
#
_symmetry.space_group_name_H-M   'P 1'
#
loop_
_entity.id
_entity.type
_entity.pdbx_description
1 polymer ?
#
loop_
_entity_poly.entity_id
_entity_poly.type
_entity_poly.pdbx_seq_one_letter_code
_entity_poly.pdbx_strand_id
1 'polypeptide(L)'
;MSLDDLGLTDDPVEDGPTFEANARIKARFALEATGLPALADDSGLEVEALDGRPGVHTRRYAGPEATDADNNAKLLRELAGLPPERRSARYVCVLALARPGAPIVTRRGTCRGRIATEPRGSGGFGYDPIFEPADEPPGGRTFGLYSDEEKGRISHRARAARRMRPALEA
;
A
#
# COMPACT_ATOMS: atom_id res chain seq x y z
N MET A 1 -17.45 8.55 5.59
CA MET A 1 -17.10 9.89 6.08
C MET A 1 -15.59 9.93 6.24
N SER A 2 -14.91 10.82 5.52
CA SER A 2 -13.46 11.07 5.62
C SER A 2 -13.19 12.19 6.62
N LEU A 3 -11.91 12.42 6.97
CA LEU A 3 -11.53 13.57 7.79
C LEU A 3 -11.82 14.88 7.06
N ASP A 4 -11.65 14.92 5.73
CA ASP A 4 -11.98 16.08 4.90
C ASP A 4 -13.48 16.42 4.97
N ASP A 5 -14.37 15.42 5.02
CA ASP A 5 -15.82 15.63 5.18
C ASP A 5 -16.16 16.30 6.52
N LEU A 6 -15.24 16.20 7.50
CA LEU A 6 -15.36 16.85 8.81
C LEU A 6 -14.60 18.18 8.92
N GLY A 7 -13.99 18.63 7.84
CA GLY A 7 -13.18 19.86 7.80
C GLY A 7 -11.84 19.73 8.54
N LEU A 8 -11.37 18.50 8.77
CA LEU A 8 -10.08 18.22 9.38
C LEU A 8 -9.05 17.98 8.29
N THR A 9 -8.19 18.96 8.06
CA THR A 9 -7.17 18.97 7.00
C THR A 9 -5.77 18.59 7.49
N ASP A 10 -5.60 18.44 8.81
CA ASP A 10 -4.32 18.07 9.40
C ASP A 10 -4.05 16.57 9.21
N ASP A 11 -2.86 16.24 8.73
CA ASP A 11 -2.37 14.88 8.65
C ASP A 11 -1.40 14.60 9.82
N PRO A 12 -1.47 13.42 10.43
CA PRO A 12 -0.49 13.04 11.45
C PRO A 12 0.89 12.84 10.84
N VAL A 13 1.94 13.10 11.62
CA VAL A 13 3.31 12.78 11.23
C VAL A 13 3.47 11.26 11.16
N GLU A 14 3.73 10.75 9.98
CA GLU A 14 3.97 9.32 9.72
C GLU A 14 5.48 9.02 9.83
N ASP A 15 5.98 8.94 11.05
CA ASP A 15 7.39 8.65 11.37
C ASP A 15 7.61 7.21 11.88
N GLY A 16 6.59 6.40 11.83
CA GLY A 16 6.64 5.01 12.24
C GLY A 16 7.56 4.17 11.35
N PRO A 17 8.34 3.23 11.92
CA PRO A 17 9.28 2.39 11.17
C PRO A 17 8.59 1.28 10.37
N THR A 18 7.29 1.08 10.54
CA THR A 18 6.52 0.02 9.88
C THR A 18 5.15 0.51 9.43
N PHE A 19 4.56 -0.16 8.43
CA PHE A 19 3.17 0.10 8.02
C PHE A 19 2.18 -0.02 9.18
N GLU A 20 2.39 -0.97 10.09
CA GLU A 20 1.50 -1.11 11.27
C GLU A 20 1.61 0.09 12.20
N ALA A 21 2.83 0.59 12.46
CA ALA A 21 3.03 1.76 13.30
C ALA A 21 2.33 2.99 12.69
N ASN A 22 2.52 3.25 11.41
CA ASN A 22 1.87 4.36 10.72
C ASN A 22 0.34 4.23 10.67
N ALA A 23 -0.19 3.04 10.37
CA ALA A 23 -1.64 2.81 10.40
C ALA A 23 -2.23 3.07 11.79
N ARG A 24 -1.53 2.68 12.86
CA ARG A 24 -1.94 2.96 14.26
C ARG A 24 -1.90 4.46 14.58
N ILE A 25 -0.86 5.17 14.14
CA ILE A 25 -0.73 6.62 14.30
C ILE A 25 -1.94 7.31 13.66
N LYS A 26 -2.22 6.99 12.39
CA LYS A 26 -3.35 7.57 11.66
C LYS A 26 -4.71 7.28 12.30
N ALA A 27 -4.96 6.03 12.69
CA ALA A 27 -6.22 5.64 13.31
C ALA A 27 -6.42 6.32 14.67
N ARG A 28 -5.36 6.44 15.48
CA ARG A 28 -5.40 7.14 16.76
C ARG A 28 -5.67 8.63 16.57
N PHE A 29 -4.94 9.27 15.66
CA PHE A 29 -5.13 10.69 15.34
C PHE A 29 -6.59 10.98 14.96
N ALA A 30 -7.15 10.18 14.05
CA ALA A 30 -8.54 10.36 13.63
C ALA A 30 -9.54 10.15 14.77
N LEU A 31 -9.32 9.15 15.64
CA LEU A 31 -10.15 8.93 16.84
C LEU A 31 -10.06 10.11 17.81
N GLU A 32 -8.87 10.62 18.08
CA GLU A 32 -8.66 11.74 19.01
C GLU A 32 -9.27 13.05 18.48
N ALA A 33 -9.14 13.30 17.18
CA ALA A 33 -9.69 14.49 16.54
C ALA A 33 -11.21 14.50 16.44
N THR A 34 -11.85 13.33 16.35
CA THR A 34 -13.29 13.23 16.07
C THR A 34 -14.11 12.67 17.24
N GLY A 35 -13.49 11.92 18.14
CA GLY A 35 -14.18 11.13 19.15
C GLY A 35 -14.92 9.91 18.60
N LEU A 36 -14.85 9.66 17.28
CA LEU A 36 -15.56 8.58 16.59
C LEU A 36 -14.64 7.39 16.29
N PRO A 37 -15.18 6.16 16.15
CA PRO A 37 -14.41 5.03 15.65
C PRO A 37 -13.75 5.37 14.32
N ALA A 38 -12.47 5.10 14.20
CA ALA A 38 -11.68 5.44 13.04
C ALA A 38 -10.97 4.22 12.44
N LEU A 39 -11.06 4.09 11.12
CA LEU A 39 -10.34 3.10 10.33
C LEU A 39 -9.31 3.82 9.45
N ALA A 40 -8.04 3.48 9.60
CA ALA A 40 -6.96 4.01 8.78
C ALA A 40 -6.17 2.89 8.11
N ASP A 41 -5.55 3.19 6.95
CA ASP A 41 -4.62 2.27 6.31
C ASP A 41 -3.23 2.88 6.16
N ASP A 42 -2.23 2.01 6.18
CA ASP A 42 -0.92 2.31 5.65
C ASP A 42 -0.48 1.19 4.71
N SER A 43 0.01 1.59 3.53
CA SER A 43 0.26 0.65 2.44
C SER A 43 1.51 1.02 1.67
N GLY A 44 2.18 0.01 1.13
CA GLY A 44 3.32 0.24 0.29
C GLY A 44 3.82 -1.01 -0.41
N LEU A 45 4.91 -0.82 -1.15
CA LEU A 45 5.59 -1.84 -1.91
C LEU A 45 6.90 -2.23 -1.20
N GLU A 46 7.12 -3.53 -1.07
CA GLU A 46 8.40 -4.09 -0.60
C GLU A 46 9.00 -4.93 -1.72
N VAL A 47 10.29 -4.71 -2.03
CA VAL A 47 11.05 -5.44 -3.05
C VAL A 47 12.20 -6.19 -2.39
N GLU A 48 12.26 -7.50 -2.58
CA GLU A 48 13.22 -8.37 -1.90
C GLU A 48 14.67 -8.01 -2.24
N ALA A 49 15.00 -7.80 -3.51
CA ALA A 49 16.35 -7.43 -3.96
C ALA A 49 16.83 -6.06 -3.42
N LEU A 50 15.93 -5.27 -2.85
CA LEU A 50 16.22 -3.96 -2.27
C LEU A 50 16.02 -3.93 -0.75
N ASP A 51 16.12 -5.10 -0.09
CA ASP A 51 15.97 -5.24 1.38
C ASP A 51 14.64 -4.64 1.89
N GLY A 52 13.56 -4.82 1.13
CA GLY A 52 12.23 -4.34 1.48
C GLY A 52 11.94 -2.88 1.09
N ARG A 53 12.91 -2.14 0.49
CA ARG A 53 12.63 -0.80 -0.04
C ARG A 53 11.69 -0.89 -1.27
N PRO A 54 10.84 0.11 -1.54
CA PRO A 54 10.61 1.39 -0.85
C PRO A 54 10.04 1.30 0.56
N GLY A 55 9.27 0.25 0.92
CA GLY A 55 8.67 0.10 2.24
C GLY A 55 7.78 1.27 2.62
N VAL A 56 7.90 1.79 3.84
CA VAL A 56 7.13 2.95 4.33
C VAL A 56 7.39 4.24 3.55
N HIS A 57 8.44 4.28 2.73
CA HIS A 57 8.75 5.43 1.86
C HIS A 57 8.17 5.30 0.46
N THR A 58 7.26 4.36 0.24
CA THR A 58 6.64 4.04 -1.05
C THR A 58 6.21 5.29 -1.84
N ARG A 59 5.53 6.22 -1.21
CA ARG A 59 4.98 7.41 -1.86
C ARG A 59 6.07 8.44 -2.25
N ARG A 60 7.16 8.51 -1.49
CA ARG A 60 8.25 9.48 -1.65
C ARG A 60 9.59 8.83 -1.98
N TYR A 61 9.56 7.69 -2.67
CA TYR A 61 10.77 6.90 -2.92
C TYR A 61 11.83 7.63 -3.75
N ALA A 62 11.40 8.41 -4.75
CA ALA A 62 12.30 9.24 -5.56
C ALA A 62 12.50 10.67 -4.99
N GLY A 63 11.83 11.00 -3.88
CA GLY A 63 11.91 12.30 -3.22
C GLY A 63 10.56 12.77 -2.69
N PRO A 64 10.51 13.83 -1.87
CA PRO A 64 9.28 14.30 -1.24
C PRO A 64 8.21 14.74 -2.24
N GLU A 65 8.61 15.33 -3.37
CA GLU A 65 7.72 15.83 -4.43
C GLU A 65 7.63 14.85 -5.63
N ALA A 66 8.10 13.61 -5.45
CA ALA A 66 8.13 12.63 -6.55
C ALA A 66 6.72 12.23 -6.99
N THR A 67 6.53 12.18 -8.30
CA THR A 67 5.34 11.58 -8.92
C THR A 67 5.42 10.05 -8.90
N ASP A 68 4.30 9.37 -9.17
CA ASP A 68 4.29 7.91 -9.36
C ASP A 68 5.25 7.50 -10.48
N ALA A 69 5.34 8.28 -11.55
CA ALA A 69 6.27 8.02 -12.66
C ALA A 69 7.74 8.11 -12.22
N ASP A 70 8.09 9.10 -11.38
CA ASP A 70 9.44 9.25 -10.84
C ASP A 70 9.83 8.06 -9.94
N ASN A 71 8.90 7.64 -9.08
CA ASN A 71 9.07 6.50 -8.20
C ASN A 71 9.26 5.20 -9.00
N ASN A 72 8.45 4.99 -10.05
CA ASN A 72 8.54 3.85 -10.95
C ASN A 72 9.88 3.85 -11.72
N ALA A 73 10.28 4.99 -12.27
CA ALA A 73 11.53 5.14 -13.00
C ALA A 73 12.75 4.85 -12.10
N LYS A 74 12.74 5.34 -10.86
CA LYS A 74 13.80 5.05 -9.89
C LYS A 74 13.87 3.56 -9.58
N LEU A 75 12.73 2.92 -9.28
CA LEU A 75 12.68 1.50 -8.94
C LEU A 75 13.17 0.63 -10.10
N LEU A 76 12.76 0.94 -11.33
CA LEU A 76 13.22 0.21 -12.53
C LEU A 76 14.74 0.35 -12.74
N ARG A 77 15.31 1.53 -12.51
CA ARG A 77 16.78 1.74 -12.60
C ARG A 77 17.53 0.92 -11.56
N GLU A 78 17.06 0.89 -10.31
CA GLU A 78 17.71 0.13 -9.22
C GLU A 78 17.65 -1.39 -9.44
N LEU A 79 16.65 -1.87 -10.19
CA LEU A 79 16.50 -3.27 -10.56
C LEU A 79 17.05 -3.60 -11.97
N ALA A 80 17.73 -2.64 -12.63
CA ALA A 80 18.27 -2.87 -13.97
C ALA A 80 19.24 -4.04 -13.97
N GLY A 81 19.16 -4.87 -15.00
CA GLY A 81 20.03 -6.05 -15.16
C GLY A 81 19.64 -7.26 -14.29
N LEU A 82 18.69 -7.14 -13.37
CA LEU A 82 18.20 -8.28 -12.63
C LEU A 82 17.19 -9.11 -13.45
N PRO A 83 17.33 -10.43 -13.47
CA PRO A 83 16.38 -11.31 -14.15
C PRO A 83 15.05 -11.36 -13.36
N PRO A 84 13.94 -11.82 -13.99
CA PRO A 84 12.61 -11.84 -13.39
C PRO A 84 12.55 -12.52 -11.99
N GLU A 85 13.33 -13.58 -11.80
CA GLU A 85 13.37 -14.36 -10.54
C GLU A 85 13.95 -13.57 -9.36
N ARG A 86 14.74 -12.52 -9.66
CA ARG A 86 15.36 -11.64 -8.67
C ARG A 86 14.57 -10.35 -8.45
N ARG A 87 13.39 -10.23 -9.06
CA ARG A 87 12.55 -9.03 -9.00
C ARG A 87 11.32 -9.22 -8.10
N SER A 88 11.36 -10.21 -7.19
CA SER A 88 10.27 -10.52 -6.25
C SER A 88 9.86 -9.29 -5.45
N ALA A 89 8.57 -9.05 -5.38
CA ALA A 89 7.98 -7.93 -4.67
C ALA A 89 6.64 -8.30 -4.04
N ARG A 90 6.19 -7.48 -3.10
CA ARG A 90 4.84 -7.57 -2.56
C ARG A 90 4.28 -6.20 -2.21
N TYR A 91 3.03 -5.98 -2.54
CA TYR A 91 2.25 -4.94 -1.91
C TYR A 91 1.80 -5.37 -0.52
N VAL A 92 1.84 -4.43 0.41
CA VAL A 92 1.38 -4.59 1.79
C VAL A 92 0.35 -3.53 2.10
N CYS A 93 -0.71 -3.89 2.81
CA CYS A 93 -1.64 -2.96 3.45
C CYS A 93 -1.84 -3.39 4.90
N VAL A 94 -1.75 -2.47 5.82
CA VAL A 94 -2.17 -2.64 7.20
C VAL A 94 -3.34 -1.71 7.47
N LEU A 95 -4.47 -2.28 7.85
CA LEU A 95 -5.62 -1.55 8.38
C LEU A 95 -5.54 -1.50 9.90
N ALA A 96 -5.80 -0.35 10.48
CA ALA A 96 -5.90 -0.14 11.92
C ALA A 96 -7.29 0.44 12.25
N LEU A 97 -8.01 -0.20 13.17
CA LEU A 97 -9.30 0.23 13.68
C LEU A 97 -9.12 0.70 15.12
N ALA A 98 -9.36 1.98 15.37
CA ALA A 98 -9.39 2.59 16.70
C ALA A 98 -10.82 2.84 17.14
N ARG A 99 -11.15 2.53 18.39
CA ARG A 99 -12.46 2.78 19.00
C ARG A 99 -12.26 3.42 20.39
N PRO A 100 -13.19 4.28 20.84
CA PRO A 100 -13.14 4.83 22.19
C PRO A 100 -13.07 3.73 23.25
N GLY A 101 -12.10 3.84 24.15
CA GLY A 101 -11.96 2.91 25.28
C GLY A 101 -11.50 1.49 24.95
N ALA A 102 -11.11 1.21 23.69
CA ALA A 102 -10.69 -0.12 23.26
C ALA A 102 -9.27 -0.12 22.67
N PRO A 103 -8.55 -1.26 22.73
CA PRO A 103 -7.28 -1.39 22.04
C PRO A 103 -7.44 -1.28 20.50
N ILE A 104 -6.44 -0.69 19.84
CA ILE A 104 -6.41 -0.62 18.38
C ILE A 104 -6.21 -2.03 17.80
N VAL A 105 -7.12 -2.42 16.92
CA VAL A 105 -7.06 -3.70 16.20
C VAL A 105 -6.41 -3.48 14.83
N THR A 106 -5.41 -4.30 14.48
CA THR A 106 -4.77 -4.22 13.16
C THR A 106 -4.98 -5.49 12.35
N ARG A 107 -5.06 -5.33 11.01
CA ARG A 107 -5.12 -6.45 10.07
C ARG A 107 -4.25 -6.16 8.85
N ARG A 108 -3.41 -7.13 8.49
CA ARG A 108 -2.49 -7.04 7.35
C ARG A 108 -3.01 -7.85 6.17
N GLY A 109 -2.94 -7.26 4.96
CA GLY A 109 -3.13 -7.93 3.69
C GLY A 109 -1.90 -7.77 2.81
N THR A 110 -1.56 -8.79 2.02
CA THR A 110 -0.42 -8.75 1.10
C THR A 110 -0.84 -9.29 -0.26
N CYS A 111 -0.29 -8.71 -1.33
CA CYS A 111 -0.37 -9.24 -2.68
C CYS A 111 1.07 -9.47 -3.17
N ARG A 112 1.44 -10.73 -3.38
CA ARG A 112 2.76 -11.11 -3.90
C ARG A 112 2.80 -10.96 -5.40
N GLY A 113 3.99 -10.69 -5.93
CA GLY A 113 4.24 -10.54 -7.35
C GLY A 113 5.71 -10.25 -7.63
N ARG A 114 5.95 -9.56 -8.70
CA ARG A 114 7.29 -9.10 -9.11
C ARG A 114 7.22 -7.75 -9.79
N ILE A 115 8.38 -7.09 -9.91
CA ILE A 115 8.51 -5.86 -10.67
C ILE A 115 8.84 -6.18 -12.13
N ALA A 116 8.04 -5.71 -13.05
CA ALA A 116 8.25 -5.81 -14.49
C ALA A 116 9.55 -5.10 -14.92
N THR A 117 10.03 -5.39 -16.11
CA THR A 117 11.21 -4.71 -16.68
C THR A 117 10.88 -3.34 -17.28
N GLU A 118 9.61 -3.12 -17.59
CA GLU A 118 9.09 -1.89 -18.19
C GLU A 118 7.63 -1.66 -17.76
N PRO A 119 7.12 -0.43 -17.76
CA PRO A 119 5.73 -0.15 -17.46
C PRO A 119 4.79 -0.72 -18.54
N ARG A 120 3.65 -1.26 -18.10
CA ARG A 120 2.55 -1.71 -18.97
C ARG A 120 1.21 -1.28 -18.36
N GLY A 121 0.37 -0.65 -19.19
CA GLY A 121 -0.90 -0.08 -18.76
C GLY A 121 -0.74 1.25 -18.03
N SER A 122 -1.86 1.92 -17.84
CA SER A 122 -1.95 3.23 -17.17
C SER A 122 -3.04 3.27 -16.09
N GLY A 123 -3.66 2.13 -15.81
CA GLY A 123 -4.68 2.02 -14.75
C GLY A 123 -4.06 1.99 -13.36
N GLY A 124 -4.91 2.22 -12.36
CA GLY A 124 -4.51 2.20 -10.96
C GLY A 124 -3.69 3.41 -10.54
N PHE A 125 -2.76 3.21 -9.61
CA PHE A 125 -1.92 4.25 -9.01
C PHE A 125 -0.59 3.66 -8.51
N GLY A 126 0.35 4.53 -8.16
CA GLY A 126 1.64 4.13 -7.61
C GLY A 126 2.44 3.24 -8.55
N TYR A 127 2.80 2.05 -8.10
CA TYR A 127 3.63 1.10 -8.86
C TYR A 127 2.81 0.11 -9.70
N ASP A 128 1.51 0.30 -9.86
CA ASP A 128 0.63 -0.59 -10.64
C ASP A 128 1.11 -0.83 -12.07
N PRO A 129 1.63 0.17 -12.81
CA PRO A 129 2.15 -0.05 -14.16
C PRO A 129 3.35 -0.99 -14.24
N ILE A 130 4.06 -1.23 -13.15
CA ILE A 130 5.26 -2.09 -13.09
C ILE A 130 5.12 -3.30 -12.17
N PHE A 131 3.95 -3.52 -11.56
CA PHE A 131 3.73 -4.66 -10.66
C PHE A 131 2.95 -5.77 -11.35
N GLU A 132 3.60 -6.92 -11.57
CA GLU A 132 2.98 -8.16 -12.05
C GLU A 132 2.56 -9.00 -10.84
N PRO A 133 1.25 -9.28 -10.63
CA PRO A 133 0.82 -10.20 -9.58
C PRO A 133 1.33 -11.63 -9.81
N ALA A 134 1.47 -12.41 -8.74
CA ALA A 134 2.10 -13.74 -8.81
C ALA A 134 1.37 -14.74 -9.72
N ASP A 135 0.09 -14.52 -9.98
CA ASP A 135 -0.72 -15.36 -10.87
C ASP A 135 -0.41 -15.10 -12.38
N GLU A 136 0.28 -14.02 -12.69
CA GLU A 136 0.74 -13.72 -14.04
C GLU A 136 2.15 -14.31 -14.27
N PRO A 137 2.44 -14.82 -15.49
CA PRO A 137 3.79 -15.22 -15.84
C PRO A 137 4.71 -14.00 -15.94
N PRO A 138 6.06 -14.17 -15.90
CA PRO A 138 6.98 -13.08 -16.19
C PRO A 138 6.71 -12.47 -17.58
N GLY A 139 6.57 -11.14 -17.63
CA GLY A 139 6.18 -10.41 -18.84
C GLY A 139 4.66 -10.40 -19.10
N GLY A 140 3.85 -10.92 -18.16
CA GLY A 140 2.40 -10.89 -18.22
C GLY A 140 1.79 -9.53 -17.88
N ARG A 141 0.52 -9.51 -17.50
CA ARG A 141 -0.18 -8.26 -17.18
C ARG A 141 0.34 -7.67 -15.87
N THR A 142 0.55 -6.37 -15.86
CA THR A 142 0.73 -5.59 -14.64
C THR A 142 -0.62 -5.16 -14.07
N PHE A 143 -0.66 -4.69 -12.82
CA PHE A 143 -1.88 -4.08 -12.28
C PHE A 143 -2.34 -2.86 -13.07
N GLY A 144 -1.45 -2.20 -13.80
CA GLY A 144 -1.83 -1.12 -14.73
C GLY A 144 -2.73 -1.56 -15.90
N LEU A 145 -2.84 -2.88 -16.15
CA LEU A 145 -3.72 -3.48 -17.15
C LEU A 145 -4.96 -4.17 -16.56
N TYR A 146 -5.08 -4.20 -15.23
CA TYR A 146 -6.23 -4.79 -14.55
C TYR A 146 -7.38 -3.79 -14.47
N SER A 147 -8.61 -4.28 -14.55
CA SER A 147 -9.77 -3.50 -14.13
C SER A 147 -9.79 -3.36 -12.60
N ASP A 148 -10.50 -2.35 -12.10
CA ASP A 148 -10.67 -2.16 -10.65
C ASP A 148 -11.33 -3.38 -10.00
N GLU A 149 -12.25 -4.05 -10.69
CA GLU A 149 -12.88 -5.28 -10.21
C GLU A 149 -11.89 -6.44 -10.10
N GLU A 150 -11.08 -6.70 -11.14
CA GLU A 150 -10.05 -7.74 -11.12
C GLU A 150 -9.05 -7.49 -10.00
N LYS A 151 -8.53 -6.27 -9.89
CA LYS A 151 -7.59 -5.86 -8.85
C LYS A 151 -8.23 -5.95 -7.45
N GLY A 152 -9.50 -5.56 -7.31
CA GLY A 152 -10.26 -5.63 -6.07
C GLY A 152 -10.42 -7.04 -5.51
N ARG A 153 -10.34 -8.08 -6.35
CA ARG A 153 -10.42 -9.48 -5.90
C ARG A 153 -9.14 -9.97 -5.23
N ILE A 154 -7.97 -9.50 -5.65
CA ILE A 154 -6.66 -10.05 -5.26
C ILE A 154 -5.74 -9.09 -4.53
N SER A 155 -6.04 -7.79 -4.53
CA SER A 155 -5.17 -6.75 -3.99
C SER A 155 -4.89 -6.90 -2.48
N HIS A 156 -3.79 -6.31 -2.04
CA HIS A 156 -3.41 -6.22 -0.62
C HIS A 156 -4.49 -5.55 0.24
N ARG A 157 -5.09 -4.44 -0.25
CA ARG A 157 -6.20 -3.75 0.44
C ARG A 157 -7.44 -4.62 0.58
N ALA A 158 -7.85 -5.30 -0.49
CA ALA A 158 -9.00 -6.20 -0.45
C ALA A 158 -8.78 -7.36 0.54
N ARG A 159 -7.55 -7.88 0.63
CA ARG A 159 -7.20 -8.94 1.59
C ARG A 159 -7.19 -8.40 3.03
N ALA A 160 -6.67 -7.20 3.27
CA ALA A 160 -6.70 -6.57 4.58
C ALA A 160 -8.16 -6.27 5.00
N ALA A 161 -8.99 -5.72 4.10
CA ALA A 161 -10.39 -5.41 4.36
C ALA A 161 -11.21 -6.66 4.73
N ARG A 162 -11.05 -7.75 3.97
CA ARG A 162 -11.72 -9.03 4.33
C ARG A 162 -11.35 -9.53 5.72
N ARG A 163 -10.09 -9.37 6.12
CA ARG A 163 -9.62 -9.74 7.47
C ARG A 163 -10.10 -8.79 8.56
N MET A 164 -10.32 -7.52 8.22
CA MET A 164 -10.81 -6.52 9.16
C MET A 164 -12.32 -6.63 9.42
N ARG A 165 -13.08 -7.13 8.45
CA ARG A 165 -14.54 -7.20 8.52
C ARG A 165 -15.11 -7.75 9.84
N PRO A 166 -14.65 -8.88 10.41
CA PRO A 166 -15.17 -9.36 11.69
C PRO A 166 -14.97 -8.38 12.85
N ALA A 167 -13.90 -7.56 12.81
CA ALA A 167 -13.66 -6.55 13.82
C ALA A 167 -14.53 -5.29 13.63
N LEU A 168 -15.03 -5.03 12.43
CA LEU A 168 -15.96 -3.94 12.15
C LEU A 168 -17.38 -4.27 12.59
N GLU A 169 -17.75 -5.55 12.55
CA GLU A 169 -19.08 -6.07 12.89
C GLU A 169 -19.24 -6.37 14.38
N ALA A 170 -18.15 -6.39 15.16
CA ALA A 170 -18.12 -6.59 16.62
C ALA A 170 -18.29 -5.26 17.37
#